data_dce4268ead331ba84af20cdcfd3d213d
#
_entry.id   dce4268ead331ba84af20cdcfd3d213d
#
_cell.length_a   1.000
_cell.length_b   1.000
_cell.length_c   1.000
_cell.angle_alpha   90.00
_cell.angle_beta   90.00
_cell.angle_gamma   90.00
#
_symmetry.space_group_name_H-M   'P 1'
#
loop_
_entity.id
_entity.type
_entity.pdbx_description
1 polymer ?
#
loop_
_entity_poly.entity_id
_entity_poly.type
_entity_poly.pdbx_seq_one_letter_code
_entity_poly.pdbx_strand_id
1 'polypeptide(L)'
;GAGSQSEFQALGFRGVMGIEGITIYDIDPEAVEKFKRNLEPLGFNITACSSVDEAVLGADIITTCTADKAQNQILAERHVAPGVHLNAVGGDCPGKTELESSILDKSKVFVEFPEQTRIEGEIQQKPEDFPVVEFYQVLTGQATGRDDDEQITLFDDVGFAINDFSALRYLRDSVKGTDLESEIDIIANPDDPKDLFSLVANVPSLL
;
A
#
# COMPACT_ATOMS: atom_id res chain seq x y z
N GLY A 1 -6.72 9.28 -4.40
CA GLY A 1 -5.33 9.58 -4.79
C GLY A 1 -4.89 8.88 -6.05
N ALA A 2 -4.23 9.62 -6.95
CA ALA A 2 -3.71 9.13 -8.24
C ALA A 2 -2.17 9.16 -8.27
N GLY A 3 -1.53 9.08 -7.11
CA GLY A 3 -0.08 9.07 -6.94
C GLY A 3 0.59 7.79 -7.45
N SER A 4 1.86 7.58 -7.09
CA SER A 4 2.68 6.47 -7.61
C SER A 4 2.18 5.08 -7.22
N GLN A 5 1.43 4.94 -6.13
CA GLN A 5 0.89 3.65 -5.69
C GLN A 5 -0.41 3.25 -6.40
N SER A 6 -1.18 4.22 -6.90
CA SER A 6 -2.54 4.00 -7.37
C SER A 6 -2.66 2.97 -8.50
N GLU A 7 -1.77 3.02 -9.49
CA GLU A 7 -1.80 2.06 -10.59
C GLU A 7 -1.49 0.63 -10.12
N PHE A 8 -0.58 0.47 -9.17
CA PHE A 8 -0.24 -0.85 -8.63
C PHE A 8 -1.37 -1.42 -7.78
N GLN A 9 -2.08 -0.59 -7.02
CA GLN A 9 -3.30 -0.99 -6.32
C GLN A 9 -4.36 -1.49 -7.32
N ALA A 10 -4.63 -0.75 -8.38
CA ALA A 10 -5.57 -1.12 -9.41
C ALA A 10 -5.19 -2.45 -10.11
N LEU A 11 -3.92 -2.62 -10.45
CA LEU A 11 -3.41 -3.86 -11.05
C LEU A 11 -3.54 -5.05 -10.11
N GLY A 12 -3.30 -4.86 -8.80
CA GLY A 12 -3.48 -5.88 -7.78
C GLY A 12 -4.93 -6.36 -7.69
N PHE A 13 -5.90 -5.44 -7.61
CA PHE A 13 -7.33 -5.76 -7.59
C PHE A 13 -7.77 -6.49 -8.85
N ARG A 14 -7.31 -6.07 -10.01
CA ARG A 14 -7.62 -6.78 -11.25
C ARG A 14 -7.03 -8.18 -11.28
N GLY A 15 -5.75 -8.32 -10.90
CA GLY A 15 -5.05 -9.60 -10.91
C GLY A 15 -5.66 -10.65 -9.99
N VAL A 16 -6.18 -10.23 -8.83
CA VAL A 16 -6.70 -11.13 -7.81
C VAL A 16 -8.22 -11.28 -7.90
N MET A 17 -8.95 -10.20 -8.21
CA MET A 17 -10.41 -10.14 -8.11
C MET A 17 -11.12 -9.88 -9.45
N GLY A 18 -10.37 -9.57 -10.51
CA GLY A 18 -10.94 -9.26 -11.82
C GLY A 18 -11.64 -7.89 -11.90
N ILE A 19 -11.33 -6.97 -10.98
CA ILE A 19 -11.93 -5.62 -10.95
C ILE A 19 -11.37 -4.81 -12.12
N GLU A 20 -12.27 -4.19 -12.91
CA GLU A 20 -11.93 -3.35 -14.06
C GLU A 20 -12.55 -1.94 -13.99
N GLY A 21 -13.61 -1.76 -13.20
CA GLY A 21 -14.27 -0.46 -13.02
C GLY A 21 -13.62 0.34 -11.90
N ILE A 22 -13.14 1.55 -12.20
CA ILE A 22 -12.49 2.42 -11.23
C ILE A 22 -13.05 3.83 -11.33
N THR A 23 -13.49 4.36 -10.20
CA THR A 23 -13.72 5.78 -9.99
C THR A 23 -12.50 6.38 -9.30
N ILE A 24 -11.99 7.51 -9.77
CA ILE A 24 -10.77 8.11 -9.24
C ILE A 24 -10.92 9.61 -9.02
N TYR A 25 -10.38 10.08 -7.91
CA TYR A 25 -10.25 11.49 -7.58
C TYR A 25 -8.85 11.79 -7.02
N ASP A 26 -8.27 12.87 -7.47
CA ASP A 26 -7.08 13.52 -6.90
C ASP A 26 -7.23 15.03 -7.02
N ILE A 27 -6.58 15.76 -6.14
CA ILE A 27 -6.49 17.23 -6.21
C ILE A 27 -5.61 17.70 -7.38
N ASP A 28 -4.72 16.82 -7.87
CA ASP A 28 -3.88 17.04 -9.03
C ASP A 28 -4.50 16.38 -10.27
N PRO A 29 -5.05 17.17 -11.21
CA PRO A 29 -5.66 16.65 -12.43
C PRO A 29 -4.63 15.97 -13.36
N GLU A 30 -3.35 16.37 -13.31
CA GLU A 30 -2.31 15.72 -14.13
C GLU A 30 -2.04 14.28 -13.64
N ALA A 31 -2.12 14.05 -12.32
CA ALA A 31 -2.03 12.71 -11.75
C ALA A 31 -3.19 11.82 -12.21
N VAL A 32 -4.42 12.35 -12.28
CA VAL A 32 -5.58 11.63 -12.81
C VAL A 32 -5.40 11.28 -14.29
N GLU A 33 -4.93 12.22 -15.10
CA GLU A 33 -4.67 11.97 -16.52
C GLU A 33 -3.52 10.96 -16.72
N LYS A 34 -2.49 10.99 -15.88
CA LYS A 34 -1.44 9.98 -15.86
C LYS A 34 -2.01 8.59 -15.57
N PHE A 35 -2.85 8.46 -14.55
CA PHE A 35 -3.50 7.21 -14.17
C PHE A 35 -4.34 6.63 -15.33
N LYS A 36 -5.16 7.45 -15.96
CA LYS A 36 -5.95 7.06 -17.15
C LYS A 36 -5.06 6.59 -18.31
N ARG A 37 -4.07 7.41 -18.68
CA ARG A 37 -3.13 7.10 -19.76
C ARG A 37 -2.42 5.75 -19.55
N ASN A 38 -2.12 5.40 -18.30
CA ASN A 38 -1.42 4.16 -17.97
C ASN A 38 -2.33 2.93 -17.97
N LEU A 39 -3.58 3.07 -17.52
CA LEU A 39 -4.44 1.92 -17.25
C LEU A 39 -5.54 1.68 -18.29
N GLU A 40 -6.06 2.71 -18.98
CA GLU A 40 -7.05 2.53 -20.05
C GLU A 40 -6.57 1.59 -21.17
N PRO A 41 -5.29 1.67 -21.64
CA PRO A 41 -4.79 0.73 -22.64
C PRO A 41 -4.73 -0.72 -22.15
N LEU A 42 -4.75 -0.93 -20.85
CA LEU A 42 -4.81 -2.25 -20.23
C LEU A 42 -6.25 -2.78 -20.09
N GLY A 43 -7.25 -2.01 -20.49
CA GLY A 43 -8.67 -2.40 -20.47
C GLY A 43 -9.42 -2.03 -19.17
N PHE A 44 -8.91 -1.10 -18.37
CA PHE A 44 -9.67 -0.55 -17.26
C PHE A 44 -10.71 0.47 -17.72
N ASN A 45 -11.88 0.44 -17.09
CA ASN A 45 -12.94 1.42 -17.25
C ASN A 45 -12.80 2.49 -16.16
N ILE A 46 -12.23 3.65 -16.50
CA ILE A 46 -11.86 4.68 -15.53
C ILE A 46 -12.80 5.88 -15.63
N THR A 47 -13.42 6.25 -14.52
CA THR A 47 -14.22 7.46 -14.38
C THR A 47 -13.49 8.44 -13.48
N ALA A 48 -13.00 9.55 -14.05
CA ALA A 48 -12.45 10.65 -13.28
C ALA A 48 -13.58 11.44 -12.62
N CYS A 49 -13.48 11.62 -11.32
CA CYS A 49 -14.47 12.32 -10.49
C CYS A 49 -13.97 13.71 -10.11
N SER A 50 -14.91 14.60 -9.78
CA SER A 50 -14.62 15.98 -9.39
C SER A 50 -14.50 16.18 -7.88
N SER A 51 -14.82 15.16 -7.09
CA SER A 51 -14.82 15.19 -5.64
C SER A 51 -14.67 13.79 -5.04
N VAL A 52 -14.34 13.74 -3.74
CA VAL A 52 -14.36 12.49 -2.96
C VAL A 52 -15.77 11.91 -2.92
N ASP A 53 -16.79 12.73 -2.67
CA ASP A 53 -18.20 12.28 -2.62
C ASP A 53 -18.61 11.56 -3.90
N GLU A 54 -18.19 12.06 -5.05
CA GLU A 54 -18.48 11.43 -6.35
C GLU A 54 -17.69 10.14 -6.53
N ALA A 55 -16.41 10.12 -6.15
CA ALA A 55 -15.53 8.96 -6.35
C ALA A 55 -15.92 7.75 -5.50
N VAL A 56 -16.49 7.96 -4.31
CA VAL A 56 -16.85 6.86 -3.39
C VAL A 56 -18.29 6.38 -3.58
N LEU A 57 -19.09 7.06 -4.37
CA LEU A 57 -20.51 6.73 -4.53
C LEU A 57 -20.70 5.36 -5.20
N GLY A 58 -21.24 4.41 -4.44
CA GLY A 58 -21.50 3.05 -4.91
C GLY A 58 -20.24 2.19 -5.07
N ALA A 59 -19.12 2.60 -4.48
CA ALA A 59 -17.91 1.80 -4.48
C ALA A 59 -18.01 0.62 -3.51
N ASP A 60 -17.58 -0.56 -3.93
CA ASP A 60 -17.44 -1.75 -3.08
C ASP A 60 -16.12 -1.72 -2.30
N ILE A 61 -15.07 -1.16 -2.91
CA ILE A 61 -13.74 -1.02 -2.32
C ILE A 61 -13.28 0.44 -2.47
N ILE A 62 -12.81 1.03 -1.39
CA ILE A 62 -12.22 2.37 -1.39
C ILE A 62 -10.77 2.25 -0.92
N THR A 63 -9.84 2.78 -1.72
CA THR A 63 -8.41 2.85 -1.37
C THR A 63 -8.00 4.31 -1.22
N THR A 64 -7.42 4.66 -0.07
CA THR A 64 -6.76 5.94 0.13
C THR A 64 -5.25 5.76 0.04
N CYS A 65 -4.59 6.49 -0.85
CA CYS A 65 -3.14 6.40 -1.10
C CYS A 65 -2.55 7.76 -1.50
N THR A 66 -2.80 8.80 -0.67
CA THR A 66 -2.28 10.14 -0.95
C THR A 66 -0.91 10.36 -0.30
N ALA A 67 -0.13 11.28 -0.87
CA ALA A 67 1.25 11.56 -0.45
C ALA A 67 1.37 12.80 0.45
N ASP A 68 0.28 13.43 0.86
CA ASP A 68 0.34 14.59 1.75
C ASP A 68 0.83 14.17 3.14
N LYS A 69 1.86 14.84 3.64
CA LYS A 69 2.47 14.54 4.94
C LYS A 69 1.78 15.24 6.13
N ALA A 70 0.64 15.85 5.89
CA ALA A 70 -0.18 16.47 6.92
C ALA A 70 -1.33 15.55 7.37
N GLN A 71 -1.90 15.80 8.55
CA GLN A 71 -3.19 15.23 8.94
C GLN A 71 -4.27 15.85 8.05
N ASN A 72 -4.51 15.25 6.91
CA ASN A 72 -5.58 15.63 6.01
C ASN A 72 -6.61 14.51 5.96
N GLN A 73 -7.70 14.70 6.69
CA GLN A 73 -8.84 13.83 6.61
C GLN A 73 -9.42 13.86 5.19
N ILE A 74 -9.22 12.78 4.45
CA ILE A 74 -9.69 12.64 3.06
C ILE A 74 -11.05 11.98 3.03
N LEU A 75 -11.23 10.94 3.86
CA LEU A 75 -12.47 10.20 3.96
C LEU A 75 -13.21 10.54 5.25
N ALA A 76 -14.44 11.03 5.14
CA ALA A 76 -15.35 11.22 6.25
C ALA A 76 -16.29 10.01 6.41
N GLU A 77 -16.86 9.82 7.58
CA GLU A 77 -17.79 8.73 7.88
C GLU A 77 -18.95 8.63 6.88
N ARG A 78 -19.48 9.77 6.43
CA ARG A 78 -20.58 9.81 5.46
C ARG A 78 -20.24 9.20 4.09
N HIS A 79 -18.95 9.03 3.80
CA HIS A 79 -18.47 8.44 2.54
C HIS A 79 -18.49 6.90 2.54
N VAL A 80 -18.67 6.29 3.71
CA VAL A 80 -18.54 4.84 3.87
C VAL A 80 -19.91 4.21 4.05
N ALA A 81 -20.35 3.49 3.04
CA ALA A 81 -21.60 2.74 3.07
C ALA A 81 -21.42 1.38 3.78
N PRO A 82 -22.51 0.76 4.26
CA PRO A 82 -22.48 -0.63 4.72
C PRO A 82 -21.89 -1.56 3.64
N GLY A 83 -21.13 -2.56 4.06
CA GLY A 83 -20.53 -3.56 3.17
C GLY A 83 -19.26 -3.13 2.46
N VAL A 84 -18.86 -1.85 2.53
CA VAL A 84 -17.62 -1.35 1.90
C VAL A 84 -16.38 -1.96 2.54
N HIS A 85 -15.39 -2.25 1.71
CA HIS A 85 -14.02 -2.53 2.16
C HIS A 85 -13.12 -1.31 1.96
N LEU A 86 -12.36 -0.95 2.99
CA LEU A 86 -11.40 0.15 2.96
C LEU A 86 -9.98 -0.38 2.97
N ASN A 87 -9.13 0.12 2.06
CA ASN A 87 -7.68 -0.04 2.13
C ASN A 87 -7.05 1.32 2.45
N ALA A 88 -6.54 1.47 3.65
CA ALA A 88 -5.86 2.67 4.11
C ALA A 88 -4.36 2.49 3.92
N VAL A 89 -3.85 2.91 2.76
CA VAL A 89 -2.43 2.79 2.37
C VAL A 89 -1.68 4.11 2.56
N GLY A 90 -2.41 5.20 2.71
CA GLY A 90 -1.82 6.53 2.78
C GLY A 90 -1.32 6.93 4.17
N GLY A 91 -1.81 6.32 5.24
CA GLY A 91 -1.27 6.47 6.59
C GLY A 91 0.02 5.66 6.73
N ASP A 92 1.19 6.30 6.61
CA ASP A 92 2.49 5.65 6.50
C ASP A 92 3.58 6.29 7.38
N CYS A 93 3.18 7.18 8.29
CA CYS A 93 4.12 7.79 9.24
C CYS A 93 3.38 8.38 10.46
N PRO A 94 4.11 8.62 11.57
CA PRO A 94 3.51 9.23 12.76
C PRO A 94 2.88 10.58 12.46
N GLY A 95 1.62 10.75 12.90
CA GLY A 95 0.85 11.97 12.72
C GLY A 95 0.15 12.11 11.37
N LYS A 96 0.31 11.18 10.44
CA LYS A 96 -0.40 11.18 9.16
C LYS A 96 -1.57 10.20 9.20
N THR A 97 -2.78 10.70 9.01
CA THR A 97 -4.00 9.91 8.88
C THR A 97 -4.90 10.50 7.80
N GLU A 98 -5.62 9.66 7.09
CA GLU A 98 -6.48 10.03 5.97
C GLU A 98 -7.96 9.82 6.27
N LEU A 99 -8.27 8.99 7.27
CA LEU A 99 -9.63 8.63 7.62
C LEU A 99 -10.14 9.42 8.83
N GLU A 100 -11.43 9.75 8.82
CA GLU A 100 -12.11 10.19 10.03
C GLU A 100 -12.10 9.08 11.07
N SER A 101 -11.70 9.40 12.30
CA SER A 101 -11.54 8.42 13.38
C SER A 101 -12.78 7.56 13.64
N SER A 102 -13.99 8.12 13.44
CA SER A 102 -15.26 7.39 13.60
C SER A 102 -15.45 6.23 12.59
N ILE A 103 -14.75 6.24 11.47
CA ILE A 103 -14.77 5.13 10.51
C ILE A 103 -14.21 3.86 11.15
N LEU A 104 -13.12 4.00 11.93
CA LEU A 104 -12.50 2.88 12.62
C LEU A 104 -13.47 2.22 13.63
N ASP A 105 -14.28 3.04 14.35
CA ASP A 105 -15.25 2.53 15.32
C ASP A 105 -16.36 1.69 14.71
N LYS A 106 -16.63 1.91 13.41
CA LYS A 106 -17.68 1.20 12.65
C LYS A 106 -17.15 0.04 11.82
N SER A 107 -15.83 -0.11 11.75
CA SER A 107 -15.17 -1.09 10.92
C SER A 107 -14.61 -2.25 11.73
N LYS A 108 -14.60 -3.44 11.14
CA LYS A 108 -13.71 -4.50 11.58
C LYS A 108 -12.32 -4.20 10.99
N VAL A 109 -11.38 -3.86 11.87
CA VAL A 109 -10.06 -3.36 11.48
C VAL A 109 -9.06 -4.51 11.44
N PHE A 110 -8.38 -4.64 10.31
CA PHE A 110 -7.29 -5.59 10.09
C PHE A 110 -5.98 -4.83 9.96
N VAL A 111 -4.92 -5.40 10.53
CA VAL A 111 -3.57 -4.84 10.47
C VAL A 111 -2.56 -5.95 10.19
N GLU A 112 -1.40 -5.61 9.65
CA GLU A 112 -0.33 -6.58 9.45
C GLU A 112 0.45 -6.81 10.73
N PHE A 113 0.91 -5.75 11.38
CA PHE A 113 1.73 -5.77 12.58
C PHE A 113 1.28 -4.64 13.54
N PRO A 114 0.50 -4.93 14.59
CA PRO A 114 -0.15 -3.93 15.43
C PRO A 114 0.82 -2.91 16.04
N GLU A 115 2.00 -3.35 16.46
CA GLU A 115 2.99 -2.50 17.11
C GLU A 115 3.46 -1.37 16.18
N GLN A 116 3.62 -1.62 14.89
CA GLN A 116 3.98 -0.61 13.91
C GLN A 116 2.78 0.20 13.46
N THR A 117 1.65 -0.46 13.19
CA THR A 117 0.44 0.23 12.72
C THR A 117 -0.08 1.23 13.74
N ARG A 118 0.07 0.97 15.05
CA ARG A 118 -0.29 1.94 16.12
C ARG A 118 0.56 3.20 16.10
N ILE A 119 1.72 3.17 15.47
CA ILE A 119 2.61 4.33 15.38
C ILE A 119 2.38 5.10 14.08
N GLU A 120 2.11 4.41 12.99
CA GLU A 120 2.16 4.97 11.63
C GLU A 120 0.83 4.87 10.88
N GLY A 121 -0.06 3.92 11.22
CA GLY A 121 -1.32 3.68 10.52
C GLY A 121 -2.48 4.55 11.02
N GLU A 122 -3.66 4.29 10.50
CA GLU A 122 -4.90 4.98 10.89
C GLU A 122 -5.26 4.73 12.35
N ILE A 123 -4.93 3.54 12.91
CA ILE A 123 -5.22 3.20 14.31
C ILE A 123 -4.38 4.00 15.31
N GLN A 124 -3.39 4.79 14.89
CA GLN A 124 -2.71 5.75 15.77
C GLN A 124 -3.68 6.79 16.38
N GLN A 125 -4.87 6.98 15.78
CA GLN A 125 -5.94 7.85 16.27
C GLN A 125 -6.73 7.22 17.42
N LYS A 126 -6.47 5.96 17.78
CA LYS A 126 -7.23 5.18 18.76
C LYS A 126 -6.41 4.87 20.02
N PRO A 127 -7.08 4.55 21.14
CA PRO A 127 -6.40 4.05 22.34
C PRO A 127 -5.60 2.78 22.05
N GLU A 128 -4.61 2.49 22.88
CA GLU A 128 -3.73 1.33 22.74
C GLU A 128 -4.49 -0.02 22.75
N ASP A 129 -5.59 -0.08 23.48
CA ASP A 129 -6.46 -1.26 23.60
C ASP A 129 -7.56 -1.35 22.52
N PHE A 130 -7.54 -0.47 21.52
CA PHE A 130 -8.49 -0.54 20.41
C PHE A 130 -8.37 -1.89 19.69
N PRO A 131 -9.51 -2.62 19.50
CA PRO A 131 -9.49 -3.97 18.96
C PRO A 131 -9.11 -3.98 17.47
N VAL A 132 -8.15 -4.83 17.12
CA VAL A 132 -7.75 -5.09 15.75
C VAL A 132 -7.58 -6.60 15.54
N VAL A 133 -7.65 -7.04 14.28
CA VAL A 133 -7.38 -8.42 13.87
C VAL A 133 -6.07 -8.43 13.09
N GLU A 134 -5.11 -9.22 13.51
CA GLU A 134 -3.89 -9.41 12.72
C GLU A 134 -4.18 -10.22 11.47
N PHE A 135 -3.76 -9.73 10.31
CA PHE A 135 -4.11 -10.31 9.02
C PHE A 135 -3.68 -11.78 8.88
N TYR A 136 -2.55 -12.17 9.49
CA TYR A 136 -2.12 -13.57 9.48
C TYR A 136 -3.14 -14.52 10.14
N GLN A 137 -3.92 -14.04 11.12
CA GLN A 137 -4.95 -14.85 11.78
C GLN A 137 -6.07 -15.22 10.81
N VAL A 138 -6.40 -14.32 9.89
CA VAL A 138 -7.36 -14.59 8.81
C VAL A 138 -6.79 -15.60 7.83
N LEU A 139 -5.54 -15.42 7.41
CA LEU A 139 -4.86 -16.33 6.47
C LEU A 139 -4.72 -17.75 7.01
N THR A 140 -4.58 -17.90 8.33
CA THR A 140 -4.42 -19.20 9.00
C THR A 140 -5.74 -19.77 9.53
N GLY A 141 -6.87 -19.08 9.34
CA GLY A 141 -8.19 -19.51 9.80
C GLY A 141 -8.41 -19.37 11.31
N GLN A 142 -7.58 -18.61 12.00
CA GLN A 142 -7.75 -18.30 13.44
C GLN A 142 -8.76 -17.19 13.70
N ALA A 143 -9.01 -16.34 12.71
CA ALA A 143 -10.03 -15.30 12.75
C ALA A 143 -10.80 -15.29 11.43
N THR A 144 -12.05 -14.81 11.49
CA THR A 144 -12.86 -14.56 10.28
C THR A 144 -12.41 -13.25 9.64
N GLY A 145 -12.50 -13.17 8.32
CA GLY A 145 -12.41 -11.91 7.60
C GLY A 145 -13.66 -11.07 7.84
N ARG A 146 -14.53 -11.00 6.83
CA ARG A 146 -15.87 -10.38 6.93
C ARG A 146 -16.84 -11.33 7.61
N ASP A 147 -17.69 -10.83 8.50
CA ASP A 147 -18.69 -11.65 9.22
C ASP A 147 -20.05 -11.67 8.49
N ASP A 148 -20.41 -10.57 7.80
CA ASP A 148 -21.64 -10.45 6.99
C ASP A 148 -21.45 -9.41 5.88
N ASP A 149 -22.40 -9.35 4.93
CA ASP A 149 -22.31 -8.49 3.74
C ASP A 149 -22.47 -6.98 4.05
N GLU A 150 -23.06 -6.62 5.18
CA GLU A 150 -23.23 -5.22 5.62
C GLU A 150 -22.03 -4.71 6.42
N GLN A 151 -21.15 -5.60 6.89
CA GLN A 151 -20.02 -5.24 7.71
C GLN A 151 -19.01 -4.39 6.92
N ILE A 152 -18.67 -3.23 7.46
CA ILE A 152 -17.55 -2.43 6.97
C ILE A 152 -16.25 -3.08 7.43
N THR A 153 -15.33 -3.29 6.53
CA THR A 153 -13.99 -3.82 6.82
C THR A 153 -12.91 -2.81 6.41
N LEU A 154 -11.90 -2.67 7.23
CA LEU A 154 -10.78 -1.77 7.00
C LEU A 154 -9.47 -2.55 7.11
N PHE A 155 -8.62 -2.46 6.11
CA PHE A 155 -7.23 -2.89 6.18
C PHE A 155 -6.33 -1.66 6.33
N ASP A 156 -5.72 -1.53 7.49
CA ASP A 156 -4.79 -0.44 7.82
C ASP A 156 -3.38 -0.89 7.49
N ASP A 157 -2.96 -0.59 6.26
CA ASP A 157 -1.77 -1.14 5.60
C ASP A 157 -0.62 -0.13 5.64
N VAL A 158 0.27 -0.30 6.59
CA VAL A 158 1.51 0.48 6.69
C VAL A 158 2.74 -0.27 6.14
N GLY A 159 2.59 -1.57 5.92
CA GLY A 159 3.68 -2.47 5.56
C GLY A 159 4.65 -2.73 6.71
N PHE A 160 5.50 -3.72 6.56
CA PHE A 160 6.61 -4.01 7.49
C PHE A 160 7.67 -4.91 6.81
N ALA A 161 8.85 -5.02 7.41
CA ALA A 161 10.03 -5.63 6.79
C ALA A 161 9.83 -7.07 6.24
N ILE A 162 8.87 -7.84 6.77
CA ILE A 162 8.56 -9.18 6.26
C ILE A 162 7.92 -9.12 4.87
N ASN A 163 7.17 -8.06 4.55
CA ASN A 163 6.58 -7.87 3.22
C ASN A 163 7.69 -7.67 2.19
N ASP A 164 8.67 -6.79 2.48
CA ASP A 164 9.83 -6.57 1.62
C ASP A 164 10.62 -7.86 1.41
N PHE A 165 10.89 -8.58 2.50
CA PHE A 165 11.59 -9.86 2.42
C PHE A 165 10.86 -10.89 1.56
N SER A 166 9.54 -10.99 1.70
CA SER A 166 8.71 -11.92 0.94
C SER A 166 8.66 -11.55 -0.55
N ALA A 167 8.49 -10.24 -0.85
CA ALA A 167 8.48 -9.73 -2.22
C ALA A 167 9.84 -9.94 -2.91
N LEU A 168 10.95 -9.64 -2.21
CA LEU A 168 12.30 -9.85 -2.73
C LEU A 168 12.61 -11.32 -2.97
N ARG A 169 12.17 -12.21 -2.09
CA ARG A 169 12.31 -13.67 -2.31
C ARG A 169 11.53 -14.13 -3.53
N TYR A 170 10.28 -13.69 -3.65
CA TYR A 170 9.45 -14.02 -4.80
C TYR A 170 10.08 -13.53 -6.12
N LEU A 171 10.57 -12.28 -6.12
CA LEU A 171 11.25 -11.70 -7.28
C LEU A 171 12.49 -12.49 -7.65
N ARG A 172 13.37 -12.75 -6.67
CA ARG A 172 14.58 -13.56 -6.88
C ARG A 172 14.25 -14.92 -7.48
N ASP A 173 13.28 -15.62 -6.91
CA ASP A 173 12.92 -16.96 -7.35
C ASP A 173 12.28 -16.95 -8.75
N SER A 174 11.59 -15.85 -9.11
CA SER A 174 10.96 -15.66 -10.43
C SER A 174 11.97 -15.34 -11.54
N VAL A 175 13.08 -14.64 -11.23
CA VAL A 175 14.08 -14.25 -12.24
C VAL A 175 15.28 -15.20 -12.31
N LYS A 176 15.37 -16.14 -11.39
CA LYS A 176 16.51 -17.06 -11.27
C LYS A 176 16.74 -17.83 -12.58
N GLY A 177 17.97 -17.74 -13.09
CA GLY A 177 18.38 -18.38 -14.34
C GLY A 177 17.85 -17.72 -15.60
N THR A 178 17.34 -16.49 -15.53
CA THR A 178 16.93 -15.67 -16.68
C THR A 178 17.94 -14.56 -16.95
N ASP A 179 17.78 -13.85 -18.07
CA ASP A 179 18.60 -12.68 -18.43
C ASP A 179 18.38 -11.46 -17.50
N LEU A 180 17.39 -11.55 -16.61
CA LEU A 180 17.09 -10.51 -15.61
C LEU A 180 17.89 -10.69 -14.32
N GLU A 181 18.59 -11.83 -14.16
CA GLU A 181 19.44 -12.10 -13.00
C GLU A 181 20.88 -11.67 -13.28
N SER A 182 21.48 -10.95 -12.33
CA SER A 182 22.90 -10.63 -12.35
C SER A 182 23.48 -10.81 -10.95
N GLU A 183 24.51 -11.62 -10.84
CA GLU A 183 25.25 -11.78 -9.58
C GLU A 183 26.43 -10.81 -9.55
N ILE A 184 26.55 -10.08 -8.45
CA ILE A 184 27.65 -9.18 -8.17
C ILE A 184 28.30 -9.60 -6.86
N ASP A 185 29.60 -9.87 -6.89
CA ASP A 185 30.36 -10.06 -5.66
C ASP A 185 30.61 -8.69 -5.01
N ILE A 186 29.92 -8.47 -3.89
CA ILE A 186 30.05 -7.24 -3.10
C ILE A 186 31.01 -7.38 -1.91
N ILE A 187 31.60 -8.57 -1.73
CA ILE A 187 32.57 -8.81 -0.68
C ILE A 187 33.97 -8.52 -1.23
N ALA A 188 34.60 -7.51 -0.71
CA ALA A 188 35.99 -7.24 -1.04
C ALA A 188 36.87 -8.39 -0.56
N ASN A 189 37.59 -9.01 -1.49
CA ASN A 189 38.57 -10.05 -1.18
C ASN A 189 39.97 -9.63 -1.70
N PRO A 190 40.66 -8.69 -1.01
CA PRO A 190 41.95 -8.22 -1.41
C PRO A 190 43.02 -9.31 -1.22
N ASP A 191 44.00 -9.34 -2.10
CA ASP A 191 45.15 -10.26 -1.98
C ASP A 191 45.90 -10.05 -0.65
N ASP A 192 45.98 -8.80 -0.20
CA ASP A 192 46.46 -8.43 1.15
C ASP A 192 45.33 -7.73 1.92
N PRO A 193 44.78 -8.37 2.99
CA PRO A 193 43.72 -7.74 3.81
C PRO A 193 44.18 -6.47 4.53
N LYS A 194 45.49 -6.15 4.56
CA LYS A 194 46.02 -4.93 5.14
C LYS A 194 46.15 -3.81 4.11
N ASP A 195 46.10 -4.11 2.82
CA ASP A 195 46.18 -3.16 1.73
C ASP A 195 44.84 -2.95 1.04
N LEU A 196 43.86 -2.40 1.77
CA LEU A 196 42.55 -2.08 1.20
C LEU A 196 42.62 -0.92 0.19
N PHE A 197 43.68 -0.10 0.25
CA PHE A 197 43.84 1.00 -0.68
C PHE A 197 44.07 0.53 -2.11
N SER A 198 44.69 -0.63 -2.32
CA SER A 198 44.89 -1.21 -3.65
C SER A 198 43.57 -1.44 -4.40
N LEU A 199 42.45 -1.67 -3.69
CA LEU A 199 41.12 -1.84 -4.30
C LEU A 199 40.60 -0.59 -5.01
N VAL A 200 40.97 0.60 -4.51
CA VAL A 200 40.55 1.89 -5.10
C VAL A 200 41.60 2.48 -6.02
N ALA A 201 42.87 2.15 -5.82
CA ALA A 201 43.99 2.65 -6.66
C ALA A 201 43.87 2.21 -8.13
N ASN A 202 43.16 1.14 -8.42
CA ASN A 202 42.90 0.60 -9.76
C ASN A 202 41.67 1.20 -10.44
N VAL A 203 40.95 2.14 -9.80
CA VAL A 203 39.72 2.77 -10.34
C VAL A 203 40.07 4.23 -10.70
N PRO A 204 40.47 4.53 -11.97
CA PRO A 204 40.98 5.88 -12.36
C PRO A 204 39.97 7.02 -12.14
N SER A 205 38.68 6.71 -12.03
CA SER A 205 37.61 7.70 -11.80
C SER A 205 37.42 8.11 -10.34
N LEU A 206 38.18 7.52 -9.40
CA LEU A 206 38.08 7.81 -7.96
C LEU A 206 39.33 8.56 -7.44
N LEU A 207 40.35 8.71 -8.26
CA LEU A 207 41.59 9.49 -7.99
C LEU A 207 41.66 10.66 -8.97
#